data_0c1f54b3d121304ed2fcd23238dff8cf
#
_entry.id   0c1f54b3d121304ed2fcd23238dff8cf
#
_cell.length_a   1.000
_cell.length_b   1.000
_cell.length_c   1.000
_cell.angle_alpha   90.00
_cell.angle_beta   90.00
_cell.angle_gamma   90.00
#
_symmetry.space_group_name_H-M   'P 1'
#
loop_
_entity.id
_entity.type
_entity.pdbx_description
1 polymer ?
#
loop_
_entity_poly.entity_id
_entity_poly.type
_entity_poly.pdbx_seq_one_letter_code
_entity_poly.pdbx_strand_id
1 'polypeptide(L)'
;MSGVNRRDFLTAGSAFLSLAAEAELLAGPVPAGMVEEGKADQIGPDVYFHEGQVGDNSDAVCNNGWIIFEDYVLVIDANFPAGARLIISKIRSMTDKPIRFAFDTHHHGDHAYGNQVYVENGAVPVAHTGVIEEMKRHETGYYGGKPGAWEDAAKGRADVRDSKLKPPSVLFSKDLYFDDGKHRVELLHLGVAHTHGDALAWLPKERVLFTGDVCVNGPYNFVGDGDVGKWVVTLDAVKKLRPKIVGTGHGPRSVATVLDDQQAFFKSLRDEVGSLMANKSPDEAKGQVEGIRATLKGNAQIARYVSDQGAGDSFPSQVGKVYEELTGKKLAALSDHRRLARHAHARCHGLELA
;
A
#
# COMPACT_ATOMS: atom_id res chain seq x y z
N MET A 1 -14.73 -55.69 -27.82
CA MET A 1 -14.69 -54.26 -28.19
C MET A 1 -16.09 -53.71 -28.02
N SER A 2 -16.40 -53.14 -26.85
CA SER A 2 -17.68 -52.56 -26.55
C SER A 2 -17.57 -51.01 -26.69
N GLY A 3 -18.34 -50.49 -27.64
CA GLY A 3 -18.36 -49.08 -27.96
C GLY A 3 -19.05 -48.26 -26.88
N VAL A 4 -18.40 -47.16 -26.44
CA VAL A 4 -18.95 -46.16 -25.54
C VAL A 4 -20.02 -45.39 -26.29
N ASN A 5 -21.22 -45.35 -25.73
CA ASN A 5 -22.40 -44.76 -26.33
C ASN A 5 -22.42 -43.21 -26.14
N ARG A 6 -22.78 -42.47 -27.19
CA ARG A 6 -22.83 -41.00 -27.24
C ARG A 6 -23.79 -40.36 -26.21
N ARG A 7 -24.60 -41.14 -25.51
CA ARG A 7 -25.53 -40.63 -24.47
C ARG A 7 -24.90 -40.36 -23.12
N ASP A 8 -23.75 -41.00 -22.82
CA ASP A 8 -23.04 -40.84 -21.53
C ASP A 8 -22.18 -39.56 -21.49
N PHE A 9 -21.96 -38.92 -22.64
CA PHE A 9 -21.18 -37.67 -22.71
C PHE A 9 -22.03 -36.40 -22.46
N LEU A 10 -23.35 -36.49 -22.55
CA LEU A 10 -24.26 -35.35 -22.34
C LEU A 10 -24.75 -35.20 -20.89
N THR A 11 -24.60 -36.23 -20.05
CA THR A 11 -24.96 -36.16 -18.63
C THR A 11 -23.80 -35.67 -17.74
N ALA A 12 -22.55 -35.75 -18.19
CA ALA A 12 -21.41 -35.19 -17.47
C ALA A 12 -21.26 -33.66 -17.68
N GLY A 13 -21.81 -33.13 -18.80
CA GLY A 13 -21.74 -31.68 -19.10
C GLY A 13 -22.69 -30.82 -18.26
N SER A 14 -23.78 -31.39 -17.76
CA SER A 14 -24.79 -30.62 -17.01
C SER A 14 -24.44 -30.44 -15.52
N ALA A 15 -23.58 -31.30 -14.97
CA ALA A 15 -23.12 -31.20 -13.57
C ALA A 15 -21.98 -30.16 -13.39
N PHE A 16 -21.22 -29.91 -14.46
CA PHE A 16 -20.15 -28.89 -14.40
C PHE A 16 -20.66 -27.45 -14.60
N LEU A 17 -21.80 -27.27 -15.25
CA LEU A 17 -22.41 -25.93 -15.42
C LEU A 17 -23.13 -25.43 -14.16
N SER A 18 -23.61 -26.33 -13.27
CA SER A 18 -24.27 -25.93 -12.03
C SER A 18 -23.29 -25.50 -10.93
N LEU A 19 -22.08 -26.07 -10.88
CA LEU A 19 -21.04 -25.68 -9.91
C LEU A 19 -20.35 -24.33 -10.26
N ALA A 20 -20.32 -23.96 -11.54
CA ALA A 20 -19.83 -22.65 -11.95
C ALA A 20 -20.84 -21.52 -11.69
N ALA A 21 -22.15 -21.81 -11.74
CA ALA A 21 -23.19 -20.84 -11.46
C ALA A 21 -23.37 -20.55 -9.96
N GLU A 22 -23.12 -21.53 -9.07
CA GLU A 22 -23.17 -21.31 -7.62
C GLU A 22 -21.95 -20.51 -7.10
N ALA A 23 -20.80 -20.56 -7.79
CA ALA A 23 -19.64 -19.74 -7.45
C ALA A 23 -19.82 -18.26 -7.84
N GLU A 24 -20.67 -17.95 -8.82
CA GLU A 24 -21.01 -16.56 -9.19
C GLU A 24 -22.04 -15.92 -8.25
N LEU A 25 -22.87 -16.70 -7.55
CA LEU A 25 -23.88 -16.17 -6.62
C LEU A 25 -23.30 -15.70 -5.26
N LEU A 26 -22.07 -16.05 -4.94
CA LEU A 26 -21.37 -15.59 -3.71
C LEU A 26 -20.54 -14.30 -3.93
N ALA A 27 -20.50 -13.78 -5.16
CA ALA A 27 -19.82 -12.53 -5.50
C ALA A 27 -20.82 -11.39 -5.75
N GLY A 28 -21.80 -11.22 -4.88
CA GLY A 28 -22.55 -9.97 -4.79
C GLY A 28 -21.61 -8.81 -4.47
N PRO A 29 -21.95 -7.56 -4.82
CA PRO A 29 -21.15 -6.42 -4.43
C PRO A 29 -21.04 -6.44 -2.90
N VAL A 30 -19.79 -6.54 -2.41
CA VAL A 30 -19.53 -6.49 -0.96
C VAL A 30 -20.04 -5.13 -0.49
N PRO A 31 -21.03 -5.07 0.40
CA PRO A 31 -21.55 -3.80 0.88
C PRO A 31 -20.39 -3.01 1.50
N ALA A 32 -20.22 -1.76 1.08
CA ALA A 32 -19.42 -0.81 1.83
C ALA A 32 -20.18 -0.54 3.13
N GLY A 33 -19.78 -1.16 4.23
CA GLY A 33 -20.40 -0.88 5.49
C GLY A 33 -20.21 -1.96 6.54
N MET A 34 -19.75 -1.50 7.68
CA MET A 34 -19.64 -2.17 8.97
C MET A 34 -18.53 -3.22 9.08
N VAL A 35 -17.28 -2.73 8.99
CA VAL A 35 -16.16 -3.42 9.64
C VAL A 35 -16.28 -3.12 11.14
N GLU A 36 -16.47 -4.13 11.96
CA GLU A 36 -16.30 -3.98 13.41
C GLU A 36 -14.85 -3.54 13.65
N GLU A 37 -14.69 -2.39 14.28
CA GLU A 37 -13.39 -1.80 14.56
C GLU A 37 -12.43 -2.83 15.15
N GLY A 38 -11.31 -3.08 14.49
CA GLY A 38 -10.30 -4.03 14.93
C GLY A 38 -10.50 -5.50 14.51
N LYS A 39 -11.52 -5.86 13.73
CA LYS A 39 -11.72 -7.23 13.23
C LYS A 39 -11.08 -7.40 11.85
N ALA A 40 -10.37 -8.53 11.67
CA ALA A 40 -9.87 -8.89 10.35
C ALA A 40 -11.04 -9.31 9.45
N ASP A 41 -11.01 -8.81 8.22
CA ASP A 41 -12.01 -9.09 7.21
C ASP A 41 -11.54 -10.24 6.31
N GLN A 42 -12.28 -11.35 6.26
CA GLN A 42 -11.97 -12.43 5.35
C GLN A 42 -12.43 -12.04 3.94
N ILE A 43 -11.47 -11.86 3.02
CA ILE A 43 -11.71 -11.36 1.66
C ILE A 43 -11.53 -12.44 0.58
N GLY A 44 -11.21 -13.65 1.00
CA GLY A 44 -11.08 -14.84 0.19
C GLY A 44 -10.87 -16.07 1.06
N PRO A 45 -10.89 -17.31 0.49
CA PRO A 45 -10.54 -18.51 1.24
C PRO A 45 -9.15 -18.36 1.87
N ASP A 46 -9.07 -18.37 3.20
CA ASP A 46 -7.83 -18.20 3.97
C ASP A 46 -7.04 -16.90 3.65
N VAL A 47 -7.70 -15.88 3.07
CA VAL A 47 -7.14 -14.57 2.75
C VAL A 47 -7.84 -13.49 3.57
N TYR A 48 -7.07 -12.70 4.29
CA TYR A 48 -7.57 -11.73 5.25
C TYR A 48 -7.00 -10.34 4.98
N PHE A 49 -7.79 -9.33 5.33
CA PHE A 49 -7.44 -7.92 5.28
C PHE A 49 -7.73 -7.28 6.64
N HIS A 50 -6.84 -6.43 7.11
CA HIS A 50 -7.03 -5.59 8.27
C HIS A 50 -6.82 -4.14 7.87
N GLU A 51 -7.84 -3.32 8.09
CA GLU A 51 -7.74 -1.88 7.91
C GLU A 51 -6.99 -1.27 9.08
N GLY A 52 -5.88 -0.62 8.77
CA GLY A 52 -5.12 0.20 9.70
C GLY A 52 -5.80 1.55 9.91
N GLN A 53 -5.55 2.17 11.04
CA GLN A 53 -6.07 3.49 11.35
C GLN A 53 -4.92 4.50 11.42
N VAL A 54 -4.97 5.50 10.55
CA VAL A 54 -4.05 6.63 10.62
C VAL A 54 -4.54 7.58 11.72
N GLY A 55 -3.84 7.64 12.87
CA GLY A 55 -4.21 8.51 13.99
C GLY A 55 -3.46 8.22 15.29
N ASP A 56 -3.66 9.07 16.29
CA ASP A 56 -2.83 9.16 17.50
C ASP A 56 -2.91 7.95 18.45
N ASN A 57 -3.88 7.05 18.27
CA ASN A 57 -4.15 5.93 19.17
C ASN A 57 -4.18 4.56 18.47
N SER A 58 -3.68 4.47 17.23
CA SER A 58 -3.70 3.23 16.48
C SER A 58 -2.40 2.45 16.64
N ASP A 59 -2.50 1.17 17.02
CA ASP A 59 -1.35 0.26 17.02
C ASP A 59 -0.97 -0.18 15.59
N ALA A 60 -1.94 -0.24 14.65
CA ALA A 60 -1.72 -0.57 13.25
C ALA A 60 -2.04 0.65 12.37
N VAL A 61 -1.03 1.21 11.72
CA VAL A 61 -1.12 2.45 10.94
C VAL A 61 -1.42 2.19 9.48
N CYS A 62 -0.68 1.29 8.83
CA CYS A 62 -1.02 0.83 7.48
C CYS A 62 -1.99 -0.34 7.51
N ASN A 63 -2.62 -0.59 6.37
CA ASN A 63 -3.38 -1.81 6.17
C ASN A 63 -2.47 -3.03 6.09
N ASN A 64 -2.98 -4.16 6.55
CA ASN A 64 -2.26 -5.44 6.49
C ASN A 64 -3.08 -6.49 5.75
N GLY A 65 -2.40 -7.44 5.14
CA GLY A 65 -3.00 -8.65 4.65
C GLY A 65 -2.29 -9.89 5.19
N TRP A 66 -2.97 -11.04 5.20
CA TRP A 66 -2.29 -12.31 5.38
C TRP A 66 -3.01 -13.44 4.68
N ILE A 67 -2.21 -14.42 4.29
CA ILE A 67 -2.66 -15.62 3.61
C ILE A 67 -2.22 -16.82 4.43
N ILE A 68 -3.18 -17.70 4.80
CA ILE A 68 -2.93 -18.94 5.52
C ILE A 68 -2.76 -20.07 4.50
N PHE A 69 -1.50 -20.38 4.17
CA PHE A 69 -1.11 -21.51 3.36
C PHE A 69 -1.29 -22.84 4.11
N GLU A 70 -1.01 -23.98 3.46
CA GLU A 70 -1.16 -25.28 4.10
C GLU A 70 -0.31 -25.42 5.36
N ASP A 71 0.95 -25.00 5.34
CA ASP A 71 1.91 -25.19 6.44
C ASP A 71 2.38 -23.89 7.13
N TYR A 72 2.04 -22.72 6.61
CA TYR A 72 2.53 -21.44 7.12
C TYR A 72 1.61 -20.26 6.78
N VAL A 73 1.95 -19.10 7.33
CA VAL A 73 1.30 -17.83 7.02
C VAL A 73 2.31 -16.89 6.35
N LEU A 74 1.89 -16.24 5.26
CA LEU A 74 2.53 -15.07 4.65
C LEU A 74 1.77 -13.82 5.08
N VAL A 75 2.48 -12.84 5.63
CA VAL A 75 1.94 -11.52 5.98
C VAL A 75 2.33 -10.49 4.92
N ILE A 76 1.44 -9.57 4.61
CA ILE A 76 1.65 -8.42 3.73
C ILE A 76 1.74 -7.18 4.61
N ASP A 77 2.85 -6.49 4.52
CA ASP A 77 3.31 -5.35 5.31
C ASP A 77 3.53 -5.65 6.80
N ALA A 78 4.68 -5.23 7.28
CA ALA A 78 5.11 -5.48 8.65
C ALA A 78 4.58 -4.45 9.65
N ASN A 79 4.03 -3.33 9.17
CA ASN A 79 3.60 -2.20 9.99
C ASN A 79 4.75 -1.59 10.83
N PHE A 80 4.43 -0.76 11.83
CA PHE A 80 5.34 -0.44 12.94
C PHE A 80 5.40 -1.58 13.96
N PRO A 81 6.36 -1.61 14.90
CA PRO A 81 6.48 -2.68 15.88
C PRO A 81 5.21 -2.97 16.70
N ALA A 82 4.42 -1.96 17.05
CA ALA A 82 3.15 -2.14 17.75
C ALA A 82 2.11 -2.84 16.87
N GLY A 83 1.95 -2.37 15.63
CA GLY A 83 1.08 -2.98 14.63
C GLY A 83 1.47 -4.42 14.30
N ALA A 84 2.77 -4.69 14.16
CA ALA A 84 3.27 -6.06 13.96
C ALA A 84 2.80 -7.01 15.07
N ARG A 85 2.92 -6.59 16.35
CA ARG A 85 2.44 -7.38 17.49
C ARG A 85 0.94 -7.61 17.45
N LEU A 86 0.16 -6.59 17.12
CA LEU A 86 -1.29 -6.68 16.96
C LEU A 86 -1.67 -7.69 15.87
N ILE A 87 -1.08 -7.58 14.68
CA ILE A 87 -1.36 -8.48 13.55
C ILE A 87 -0.96 -9.93 13.87
N ILE A 88 0.21 -10.15 14.47
CA ILE A 88 0.64 -11.48 14.92
C ILE A 88 -0.37 -12.07 15.92
N SER A 89 -0.86 -11.28 16.87
CA SER A 89 -1.88 -11.73 17.83
C SER A 89 -3.17 -12.13 17.13
N LYS A 90 -3.63 -11.34 16.14
CA LYS A 90 -4.83 -11.66 15.34
C LYS A 90 -4.65 -12.96 14.57
N ILE A 91 -3.52 -13.14 13.88
CA ILE A 91 -3.22 -14.37 13.13
C ILE A 91 -3.22 -15.59 14.06
N ARG A 92 -2.57 -15.49 15.21
CA ARG A 92 -2.50 -16.58 16.21
C ARG A 92 -3.85 -16.95 16.82
N SER A 93 -4.82 -16.03 16.84
CA SER A 93 -6.20 -16.35 17.24
C SER A 93 -6.96 -17.17 16.21
N MET A 94 -6.47 -17.27 14.99
CA MET A 94 -7.10 -17.96 13.85
C MET A 94 -6.42 -19.28 13.51
N THR A 95 -5.10 -19.39 13.73
CA THR A 95 -4.30 -20.56 13.33
C THR A 95 -3.03 -20.70 14.17
N ASP A 96 -2.64 -21.95 14.41
CA ASP A 96 -1.37 -22.31 15.06
C ASP A 96 -0.19 -22.40 14.05
N LYS A 97 -0.46 -22.22 12.75
CA LYS A 97 0.57 -22.28 11.72
C LYS A 97 1.60 -21.17 11.92
N PRO A 98 2.90 -21.45 11.72
CA PRO A 98 3.95 -20.44 11.89
C PRO A 98 3.83 -19.35 10.82
N ILE A 99 4.02 -18.09 11.22
CA ILE A 99 4.28 -17.00 10.28
C ILE A 99 5.69 -17.20 9.75
N ARG A 100 5.85 -17.52 8.47
CA ARG A 100 7.14 -17.81 7.87
C ARG A 100 7.72 -16.63 7.08
N PHE A 101 6.88 -15.78 6.54
CA PHE A 101 7.29 -14.67 5.71
C PHE A 101 6.50 -13.42 6.05
N ALA A 102 7.18 -12.27 6.04
CA ALA A 102 6.59 -10.94 6.07
C ALA A 102 7.06 -10.20 4.81
N PHE A 103 6.15 -9.85 3.94
CA PHE A 103 6.44 -9.14 2.70
C PHE A 103 6.26 -7.64 2.91
N ASP A 104 7.31 -6.86 2.72
CA ASP A 104 7.26 -5.40 2.71
C ASP A 104 6.93 -4.92 1.29
N THR A 105 5.79 -4.27 1.11
CA THR A 105 5.40 -3.70 -0.18
C THR A 105 6.34 -2.59 -0.62
N HIS A 106 6.86 -1.82 0.34
CA HIS A 106 7.87 -0.78 0.14
C HIS A 106 8.58 -0.45 1.47
N HIS A 107 9.50 0.51 1.47
CA HIS A 107 10.42 0.77 2.58
C HIS A 107 9.91 1.69 3.68
N HIS A 108 8.73 2.32 3.55
CA HIS A 108 8.23 3.24 4.56
C HIS A 108 7.99 2.54 5.92
N GLY A 109 8.12 3.33 6.98
CA GLY A 109 8.21 2.77 8.32
C GLY A 109 6.98 2.03 8.79
N ASP A 110 5.81 2.54 8.44
CA ASP A 110 4.52 1.92 8.74
C ASP A 110 4.23 0.64 7.90
N HIS A 111 5.09 0.30 6.94
CA HIS A 111 5.02 -0.93 6.17
C HIS A 111 6.15 -1.91 6.49
N ALA A 112 7.31 -1.44 6.98
CA ALA A 112 8.52 -2.27 7.09
C ALA A 112 9.22 -2.26 8.46
N TYR A 113 8.95 -1.29 9.35
CA TYR A 113 9.74 -1.15 10.59
C TYR A 113 9.35 -2.17 11.67
N GLY A 114 8.22 -2.88 11.51
CA GLY A 114 7.85 -4.01 12.34
C GLY A 114 8.60 -5.32 12.03
N ASN A 115 9.45 -5.37 11.01
CA ASN A 115 10.21 -6.56 10.63
C ASN A 115 10.96 -7.22 11.77
N GLN A 116 11.50 -6.43 12.73
CA GLN A 116 12.13 -7.00 13.92
C GLN A 116 11.19 -7.96 14.64
N VAL A 117 9.93 -7.56 14.85
CA VAL A 117 8.94 -8.36 15.60
C VAL A 117 8.65 -9.66 14.86
N TYR A 118 8.53 -9.61 13.53
CA TYR A 118 8.35 -10.81 12.71
C TYR A 118 9.55 -11.74 12.77
N VAL A 119 10.77 -11.20 12.70
CA VAL A 119 12.03 -12.00 12.82
C VAL A 119 12.12 -12.68 14.18
N GLU A 120 11.79 -11.98 15.27
CA GLU A 120 11.75 -12.55 16.63
C GLU A 120 10.70 -13.65 16.77
N ASN A 121 9.67 -13.67 15.90
CA ASN A 121 8.66 -14.72 15.81
C ASN A 121 8.95 -15.79 14.74
N GLY A 122 10.18 -15.80 14.18
CA GLY A 122 10.66 -16.83 13.26
C GLY A 122 10.32 -16.59 11.78
N ALA A 123 9.79 -15.43 11.44
CA ALA A 123 9.50 -15.07 10.05
C ALA A 123 10.72 -14.47 9.33
N VAL A 124 10.72 -14.55 8.02
CA VAL A 124 11.74 -13.99 7.14
C VAL A 124 11.14 -12.80 6.38
N PRO A 125 11.67 -11.58 6.55
CA PRO A 125 11.26 -10.43 5.76
C PRO A 125 11.68 -10.56 4.28
N VAL A 126 10.73 -10.27 3.38
CA VAL A 126 10.84 -10.39 1.93
C VAL A 126 10.51 -9.06 1.29
N ALA A 127 11.27 -8.59 0.31
CA ALA A 127 10.95 -7.36 -0.42
C ALA A 127 11.60 -7.30 -1.81
N HIS A 128 11.17 -6.31 -2.60
CA HIS A 128 11.90 -5.90 -3.79
C HIS A 128 13.27 -5.30 -3.44
N THR A 129 14.28 -5.47 -4.31
CA THR A 129 15.65 -4.95 -4.07
C THR A 129 15.69 -3.47 -3.79
N GLY A 130 14.81 -2.65 -4.39
CA GLY A 130 14.69 -1.22 -4.14
C GLY A 130 14.36 -0.86 -2.69
N VAL A 131 13.68 -1.73 -1.95
CA VAL A 131 13.39 -1.52 -0.52
C VAL A 131 14.67 -1.48 0.30
N ILE A 132 15.59 -2.43 0.08
CA ILE A 132 16.85 -2.45 0.85
C ILE A 132 17.80 -1.33 0.45
N GLU A 133 17.76 -0.89 -0.80
CA GLU A 133 18.53 0.26 -1.27
C GLU A 133 18.08 1.54 -0.54
N GLU A 134 16.78 1.74 -0.43
CA GLU A 134 16.19 2.86 0.31
C GLU A 134 16.47 2.76 1.81
N MET A 135 16.31 1.59 2.43
CA MET A 135 16.63 1.39 3.85
C MET A 135 18.09 1.69 4.16
N LYS A 136 19.04 1.29 3.29
CA LYS A 136 20.45 1.65 3.44
C LYS A 136 20.69 3.16 3.39
N ARG A 137 19.97 3.86 2.49
CA ARG A 137 19.98 5.32 2.43
C ARG A 137 19.42 5.91 3.73
N HIS A 138 18.43 5.29 4.35
CA HIS A 138 17.82 5.70 5.60
C HIS A 138 18.73 5.47 6.81
N GLU A 139 19.46 4.34 6.89
CA GLU A 139 20.47 4.12 7.93
C GLU A 139 21.52 5.24 7.93
N THR A 140 21.83 5.78 6.76
CA THR A 140 22.82 6.85 6.62
C THR A 140 22.21 8.24 6.53
N GLY A 141 20.90 8.39 6.31
CA GLY A 141 20.38 9.65 5.85
C GLY A 141 18.96 10.06 6.21
N TYR A 142 18.01 9.18 6.38
CA TYR A 142 16.61 9.58 6.54
C TYR A 142 16.34 10.26 7.89
N TYR A 143 16.88 9.74 8.95
CA TYR A 143 16.86 10.37 10.27
C TYR A 143 18.00 11.38 10.47
N GLY A 144 18.54 11.95 9.38
CA GLY A 144 19.56 12.96 9.43
C GLY A 144 20.93 12.58 8.85
N GLY A 145 21.06 11.46 8.13
CA GLY A 145 22.25 11.10 7.39
C GLY A 145 23.47 10.70 8.22
N LYS A 146 23.27 10.31 9.48
CA LYS A 146 24.38 10.03 10.40
C LYS A 146 24.35 8.57 10.82
N PRO A 147 25.52 7.92 10.97
CA PRO A 147 25.60 6.65 11.68
C PRO A 147 24.90 6.73 13.05
N GLY A 148 24.13 5.72 13.41
CA GLY A 148 23.37 5.72 14.68
C GLY A 148 22.01 6.42 14.60
N ALA A 149 21.57 6.88 13.44
CA ALA A 149 20.29 7.59 13.28
C ALA A 149 19.07 6.73 13.65
N TRP A 150 19.13 5.41 13.44
CA TRP A 150 18.07 4.51 13.88
C TRP A 150 18.01 4.43 15.41
N GLU A 151 19.17 4.29 16.07
CA GLU A 151 19.27 4.23 17.52
C GLU A 151 18.73 5.50 18.18
N ASP A 152 18.97 6.66 17.57
CA ASP A 152 18.41 7.93 18.04
C ASP A 152 16.88 7.99 17.82
N ALA A 153 16.37 7.54 16.68
CA ALA A 153 14.94 7.43 16.43
C ALA A 153 14.28 6.46 17.42
N ALA A 154 14.88 5.30 17.65
CA ALA A 154 14.37 4.30 18.58
C ALA A 154 14.33 4.77 20.05
N LYS A 155 15.13 5.77 20.42
CA LYS A 155 15.05 6.44 21.74
C LYS A 155 13.98 7.51 21.81
N GLY A 156 13.79 8.26 20.71
CA GLY A 156 13.00 9.49 20.68
C GLY A 156 11.58 9.36 20.09
N ARG A 157 11.36 8.39 19.19
CA ARG A 157 10.07 8.21 18.50
C ARG A 157 9.26 7.07 19.12
N ALA A 158 8.00 7.33 19.43
CA ALA A 158 7.13 6.34 20.07
C ALA A 158 6.86 5.10 19.17
N ASP A 159 6.70 5.32 17.86
CA ASP A 159 6.39 4.28 16.86
C ASP A 159 7.50 3.23 16.68
N VAL A 160 8.75 3.61 16.93
CA VAL A 160 9.93 2.71 16.80
C VAL A 160 10.70 2.54 18.10
N ARG A 161 10.12 2.94 19.24
CA ARG A 161 10.79 2.90 20.54
C ARG A 161 11.33 1.50 20.84
N ASP A 162 12.58 1.45 21.29
CA ASP A 162 13.30 0.24 21.67
C ASP A 162 13.42 -0.81 20.55
N SER A 163 13.19 -0.42 19.30
CA SER A 163 13.28 -1.32 18.15
C SER A 163 14.65 -1.29 17.48
N LYS A 164 14.91 -2.28 16.63
CA LYS A 164 16.07 -2.37 15.75
C LYS A 164 15.62 -2.47 14.30
N LEU A 165 16.23 -1.69 13.43
CA LEU A 165 15.95 -1.84 11.99
C LEU A 165 16.35 -3.25 11.53
N LYS A 166 15.43 -3.95 10.89
CA LYS A 166 15.62 -5.29 10.31
C LYS A 166 15.28 -5.27 8.81
N PRO A 167 16.28 -5.00 7.97
CA PRO A 167 16.07 -5.03 6.53
C PRO A 167 15.63 -6.42 6.05
N PRO A 168 14.86 -6.50 4.95
CA PRO A 168 14.52 -7.75 4.28
C PRO A 168 15.77 -8.57 3.92
N SER A 169 15.67 -9.90 4.08
CA SER A 169 16.77 -10.82 3.80
C SER A 169 16.51 -11.72 2.58
N VAL A 170 15.27 -11.85 2.14
CA VAL A 170 14.90 -12.44 0.85
C VAL A 170 14.52 -11.32 -0.10
N LEU A 171 15.26 -11.21 -1.22
CA LEU A 171 15.11 -10.11 -2.16
C LEU A 171 14.80 -10.62 -3.55
N PHE A 172 13.94 -9.90 -4.26
CA PHE A 172 13.65 -10.14 -5.68
C PHE A 172 13.75 -8.84 -6.47
N SER A 173 14.03 -8.94 -7.78
CA SER A 173 14.20 -7.77 -8.64
C SER A 173 13.04 -7.53 -9.60
N LYS A 174 12.17 -8.52 -9.80
CA LYS A 174 11.04 -8.43 -10.71
C LYS A 174 9.80 -9.10 -10.11
N ASP A 175 9.88 -10.39 -9.88
CA ASP A 175 8.80 -11.20 -9.34
C ASP A 175 9.33 -12.33 -8.46
N LEU A 176 8.52 -12.72 -7.49
CA LEU A 176 8.69 -13.88 -6.63
C LEU A 176 7.31 -14.45 -6.35
N TYR A 177 7.15 -15.76 -6.21
CA TYR A 177 5.87 -16.34 -5.86
C TYR A 177 5.97 -17.39 -4.76
N PHE A 178 4.88 -17.52 -4.01
CA PHE A 178 4.61 -18.58 -3.04
C PHE A 178 3.46 -19.41 -3.56
N ASP A 179 3.60 -20.74 -3.55
CA ASP A 179 2.59 -21.65 -4.10
C ASP A 179 2.60 -22.97 -3.32
N ASP A 180 1.47 -23.36 -2.75
CA ASP A 180 1.28 -24.64 -2.08
C ASP A 180 0.28 -25.56 -2.81
N GLY A 181 -0.11 -25.17 -4.02
CA GLY A 181 -1.14 -25.85 -4.82
C GLY A 181 -2.57 -25.41 -4.45
N LYS A 182 -2.81 -24.90 -3.24
CA LYS A 182 -4.09 -24.32 -2.81
C LYS A 182 -4.13 -22.82 -3.08
N HIS A 183 -3.12 -22.10 -2.62
CA HIS A 183 -2.93 -20.68 -2.82
C HIS A 183 -1.67 -20.40 -3.65
N ARG A 184 -1.77 -19.39 -4.51
CA ARG A 184 -0.63 -18.80 -5.19
C ARG A 184 -0.63 -17.30 -4.94
N VAL A 185 0.47 -16.79 -4.41
CA VAL A 185 0.73 -15.37 -4.21
C VAL A 185 1.92 -14.97 -5.06
N GLU A 186 1.74 -14.03 -5.96
CA GLU A 186 2.78 -13.45 -6.80
C GLU A 186 3.15 -12.07 -6.27
N LEU A 187 4.40 -11.89 -5.84
CA LEU A 187 4.98 -10.60 -5.50
C LEU A 187 5.53 -9.96 -6.76
N LEU A 188 4.98 -8.82 -7.16
CA LEU A 188 5.23 -8.21 -8.47
C LEU A 188 5.74 -6.78 -8.34
N HIS A 189 6.93 -6.48 -8.88
CA HIS A 189 7.35 -5.11 -9.15
C HIS A 189 6.93 -4.73 -10.56
N LEU A 190 5.94 -3.83 -10.69
CA LEU A 190 5.38 -3.42 -11.98
C LEU A 190 5.85 -2.05 -12.45
N GLY A 191 6.68 -1.38 -11.66
CA GLY A 191 7.26 -0.08 -11.95
C GLY A 191 7.34 0.82 -10.72
N VAL A 192 7.96 1.97 -10.91
CA VAL A 192 8.06 3.03 -9.91
C VAL A 192 6.71 3.73 -9.77
N ALA A 193 6.28 3.98 -8.54
CA ALA A 193 5.06 4.70 -8.23
C ALA A 193 5.26 5.58 -6.98
N HIS A 194 4.84 5.08 -5.80
CA HIS A 194 4.98 5.72 -4.50
C HIS A 194 6.44 5.76 -4.04
N THR A 195 7.19 4.69 -4.34
CA THR A 195 8.64 4.57 -4.14
C THR A 195 9.31 3.87 -5.32
N HIS A 196 10.65 3.77 -5.29
CA HIS A 196 11.39 2.99 -6.28
C HIS A 196 11.35 1.48 -6.03
N GLY A 197 10.98 1.07 -4.82
CA GLY A 197 10.96 -0.33 -4.39
C GLY A 197 9.55 -0.94 -4.30
N ASP A 198 8.53 -0.27 -4.82
CA ASP A 198 7.15 -0.73 -4.73
C ASP A 198 6.95 -2.12 -5.33
N ALA A 199 6.31 -2.99 -4.59
CA ALA A 199 5.84 -4.27 -5.11
C ALA A 199 4.48 -4.64 -4.51
N LEU A 200 3.75 -5.46 -5.23
CA LEU A 200 2.35 -5.82 -4.95
C LEU A 200 2.26 -7.30 -4.64
N ALA A 201 1.28 -7.72 -3.84
CA ALA A 201 0.96 -9.13 -3.69
C ALA A 201 -0.33 -9.46 -4.43
N TRP A 202 -0.22 -10.28 -5.47
CA TRP A 202 -1.32 -10.69 -6.35
C TRP A 202 -1.70 -12.15 -6.12
N LEU A 203 -2.97 -12.41 -5.87
CA LEU A 203 -3.57 -13.74 -5.76
C LEU A 203 -4.44 -14.00 -7.01
N PRO A 204 -3.90 -14.65 -8.06
CA PRO A 204 -4.57 -14.76 -9.34
C PRO A 204 -5.87 -15.57 -9.31
N LYS A 205 -5.93 -16.61 -8.46
CA LYS A 205 -7.10 -17.47 -8.30
C LYS A 205 -8.25 -16.74 -7.61
N GLU A 206 -7.98 -16.07 -6.52
CA GLU A 206 -8.92 -15.31 -5.71
C GLU A 206 -9.24 -13.95 -6.35
N ARG A 207 -8.37 -13.47 -7.23
CA ARG A 207 -8.38 -12.13 -7.81
C ARG A 207 -8.34 -11.03 -6.75
N VAL A 208 -7.54 -11.27 -5.70
CA VAL A 208 -7.24 -10.31 -4.63
C VAL A 208 -5.88 -9.69 -4.89
N LEU A 209 -5.78 -8.38 -4.77
CA LEU A 209 -4.55 -7.61 -4.92
C LEU A 209 -4.31 -6.77 -3.67
N PHE A 210 -3.15 -6.94 -3.04
CA PHE A 210 -2.64 -6.02 -2.03
C PHE A 210 -1.62 -5.10 -2.69
N THR A 211 -1.83 -3.80 -2.56
CA THR A 211 -1.09 -2.81 -3.34
C THR A 211 0.00 -2.08 -2.57
N GLY A 212 0.01 -2.17 -1.23
CA GLY A 212 0.71 -1.15 -0.46
C GLY A 212 0.25 0.24 -0.93
N ASP A 213 1.13 1.21 -0.88
CA ASP A 213 0.81 2.59 -1.22
C ASP A 213 0.85 2.91 -2.72
N VAL A 214 1.09 1.90 -3.58
CA VAL A 214 0.81 2.06 -5.02
C VAL A 214 -0.67 2.43 -5.23
N CYS A 215 -1.56 1.97 -4.35
CA CYS A 215 -2.94 2.44 -4.32
C CYS A 215 -3.44 2.62 -2.87
N VAL A 216 -3.94 3.81 -2.58
CA VAL A 216 -4.60 4.16 -1.31
C VAL A 216 -6.05 4.56 -1.58
N ASN A 217 -6.91 4.54 -0.57
CA ASN A 217 -8.31 4.92 -0.70
C ASN A 217 -8.66 6.05 0.27
N GLY A 218 -8.24 7.26 -0.09
CA GLY A 218 -8.40 8.47 0.72
C GLY A 218 -7.24 9.45 0.51
N PRO A 219 -7.10 10.48 1.33
CA PRO A 219 -6.12 11.55 1.18
C PRO A 219 -4.72 11.17 1.71
N TYR A 220 -4.28 9.94 1.46
CA TYR A 220 -3.05 9.34 2.02
C TYR A 220 -1.88 9.30 1.03
N ASN A 221 -2.00 9.93 -0.14
CA ASN A 221 -0.97 9.92 -1.17
C ASN A 221 0.25 10.74 -0.75
N PHE A 222 1.27 10.10 -0.19
CA PHE A 222 2.59 10.68 -0.04
C PHE A 222 3.39 10.50 -1.35
N VAL A 223 3.95 11.59 -1.89
CA VAL A 223 4.62 11.59 -3.21
C VAL A 223 6.11 11.88 -3.12
N GLY A 224 6.65 12.04 -1.91
CA GLY A 224 8.02 12.53 -1.69
C GLY A 224 9.11 11.65 -2.29
N ASP A 225 8.97 10.35 -2.17
CA ASP A 225 9.97 9.35 -2.60
C ASP A 225 9.60 8.69 -3.95
N GLY A 226 8.45 9.07 -4.54
CA GLY A 226 7.93 8.53 -5.78
C GLY A 226 8.21 9.40 -7.01
N ASP A 227 7.51 9.04 -8.09
CA ASP A 227 7.46 9.76 -9.36
C ASP A 227 6.02 9.69 -9.87
N VAL A 228 5.30 10.81 -9.80
CA VAL A 228 3.87 10.86 -10.12
C VAL A 228 3.60 10.54 -11.60
N GLY A 229 4.53 10.92 -12.50
CA GLY A 229 4.42 10.58 -13.91
C GLY A 229 4.53 9.08 -14.16
N LYS A 230 5.51 8.42 -13.54
CA LYS A 230 5.69 6.97 -13.62
C LYS A 230 4.56 6.23 -12.88
N TRP A 231 4.06 6.78 -11.79
CA TRP A 231 2.95 6.19 -11.03
C TRP A 231 1.70 5.99 -11.90
N VAL A 232 1.36 6.99 -12.73
CA VAL A 232 0.26 6.87 -13.71
C VAL A 232 0.48 5.68 -14.64
N VAL A 233 1.72 5.47 -15.13
CA VAL A 233 2.07 4.35 -16.03
C VAL A 233 2.04 3.01 -15.27
N THR A 234 2.55 2.98 -14.04
CA THR A 234 2.53 1.78 -13.20
C THR A 234 1.09 1.33 -12.90
N LEU A 235 0.18 2.26 -12.61
CA LEU A 235 -1.24 1.93 -12.44
C LEU A 235 -1.87 1.31 -13.70
N ASP A 236 -1.45 1.69 -14.91
CA ASP A 236 -1.90 0.99 -16.14
C ASP A 236 -1.44 -0.48 -16.18
N ALA A 237 -0.24 -0.79 -15.66
CA ALA A 237 0.22 -2.16 -15.54
C ALA A 237 -0.55 -2.93 -14.44
N VAL A 238 -0.80 -2.31 -13.29
CA VAL A 238 -1.56 -2.90 -12.17
C VAL A 238 -2.99 -3.26 -12.60
N LYS A 239 -3.67 -2.38 -13.34
CA LYS A 239 -5.04 -2.61 -13.83
C LYS A 239 -5.16 -3.83 -14.76
N LYS A 240 -4.08 -4.23 -15.45
CA LYS A 240 -4.08 -5.43 -16.31
C LYS A 240 -4.24 -6.72 -15.52
N LEU A 241 -3.96 -6.74 -14.23
CA LEU A 241 -4.22 -7.89 -13.35
C LEU A 241 -5.71 -8.15 -13.16
N ARG A 242 -6.58 -7.15 -13.35
CA ARG A 242 -8.05 -7.22 -13.23
C ARG A 242 -8.49 -7.76 -11.87
N PRO A 243 -8.06 -7.19 -10.75
CA PRO A 243 -8.47 -7.65 -9.43
C PRO A 243 -9.99 -7.52 -9.26
N LYS A 244 -10.58 -8.37 -8.41
CA LYS A 244 -11.96 -8.19 -7.92
C LYS A 244 -11.94 -7.38 -6.61
N ILE A 245 -10.96 -7.64 -5.76
CA ILE A 245 -10.76 -6.98 -4.48
C ILE A 245 -9.37 -6.35 -4.46
N VAL A 246 -9.29 -5.12 -3.99
CA VAL A 246 -8.06 -4.37 -3.80
C VAL A 246 -7.90 -4.03 -2.32
N GLY A 247 -6.92 -4.64 -1.67
CA GLY A 247 -6.41 -4.22 -0.37
C GLY A 247 -5.42 -3.09 -0.58
N THR A 248 -5.85 -1.89 -0.27
CA THR A 248 -5.06 -0.65 -0.40
C THR A 248 -4.06 -0.52 0.74
N GLY A 249 -3.00 0.30 0.59
CA GLY A 249 -2.05 0.52 1.67
C GLY A 249 -2.64 1.30 2.85
N HIS A 250 -3.52 2.25 2.55
CA HIS A 250 -4.28 3.03 3.53
C HIS A 250 -5.73 3.21 3.11
N GLY A 251 -6.60 3.40 4.09
CA GLY A 251 -8.04 3.55 3.92
C GLY A 251 -8.75 2.24 3.58
N PRO A 252 -10.06 2.23 3.42
CA PRO A 252 -10.83 1.01 3.26
C PRO A 252 -10.46 0.24 2.00
N ARG A 253 -10.45 -1.10 2.08
CA ARG A 253 -10.36 -1.97 0.90
C ARG A 253 -11.44 -1.61 -0.13
N SER A 254 -11.19 -1.94 -1.37
CA SER A 254 -12.08 -1.55 -2.46
C SER A 254 -12.15 -2.62 -3.56
N VAL A 255 -12.80 -2.27 -4.65
CA VAL A 255 -12.82 -3.02 -5.91
C VAL A 255 -11.89 -2.34 -6.93
N ALA A 256 -11.73 -2.93 -8.11
CA ALA A 256 -10.79 -2.46 -9.13
C ALA A 256 -10.93 -0.97 -9.50
N THR A 257 -12.10 -0.36 -9.36
CA THR A 257 -12.34 1.06 -9.70
C THR A 257 -11.47 2.02 -8.89
N VAL A 258 -11.00 1.63 -7.68
CA VAL A 258 -10.10 2.47 -6.89
C VAL A 258 -8.78 2.76 -7.63
N LEU A 259 -8.32 1.83 -8.46
CA LEU A 259 -7.13 2.01 -9.30
C LEU A 259 -7.37 3.07 -10.41
N ASP A 260 -8.57 3.07 -10.99
CA ASP A 260 -8.96 4.07 -11.99
C ASP A 260 -9.11 5.46 -11.35
N ASP A 261 -9.70 5.53 -10.17
CA ASP A 261 -9.93 6.78 -9.46
C ASP A 261 -8.61 7.43 -9.00
N GLN A 262 -7.68 6.63 -8.45
CA GLN A 262 -6.37 7.15 -8.08
C GLN A 262 -5.56 7.59 -9.30
N GLN A 263 -5.61 6.82 -10.39
CA GLN A 263 -4.96 7.24 -11.63
C GLN A 263 -5.57 8.53 -12.19
N ALA A 264 -6.90 8.67 -12.14
CA ALA A 264 -7.59 9.89 -12.54
C ALA A 264 -7.16 11.09 -11.68
N PHE A 265 -6.99 10.89 -10.35
CA PHE A 265 -6.47 11.92 -9.46
C PHE A 265 -5.08 12.40 -9.90
N PHE A 266 -4.13 11.50 -10.11
CA PHE A 266 -2.77 11.89 -10.52
C PHE A 266 -2.74 12.51 -11.91
N LYS A 267 -3.53 12.04 -12.88
CA LYS A 267 -3.66 12.66 -14.20
C LYS A 267 -4.20 14.08 -14.07
N SER A 268 -5.32 14.26 -13.36
CA SER A 268 -5.92 15.59 -13.16
C SER A 268 -4.97 16.55 -12.43
N LEU A 269 -4.25 16.07 -11.40
CA LEU A 269 -3.26 16.87 -10.71
C LEU A 269 -2.14 17.33 -11.64
N ARG A 270 -1.63 16.44 -12.50
CA ARG A 270 -0.57 16.77 -13.48
C ARG A 270 -1.09 17.74 -14.54
N ASP A 271 -2.30 17.58 -15.02
CA ASP A 271 -2.93 18.44 -16.02
C ASP A 271 -3.12 19.86 -15.49
N GLU A 272 -3.67 20.01 -14.28
CA GLU A 272 -3.87 21.30 -13.62
C GLU A 272 -2.53 22.01 -13.34
N VAL A 273 -1.56 21.30 -12.77
CA VAL A 273 -0.22 21.85 -12.52
C VAL A 273 0.46 22.25 -13.83
N GLY A 274 0.40 21.41 -14.87
CA GLY A 274 0.94 21.70 -16.18
C GLY A 274 0.32 22.95 -16.80
N SER A 275 -1.00 23.04 -16.76
CA SER A 275 -1.77 24.15 -17.33
C SER A 275 -1.53 25.46 -16.60
N LEU A 276 -1.56 25.47 -15.27
CA LEU A 276 -1.61 26.69 -14.46
C LEU A 276 -0.24 27.15 -13.97
N MET A 277 0.76 26.25 -13.90
CA MET A 277 2.01 26.53 -13.20
C MET A 277 3.27 26.36 -14.08
N ALA A 278 3.28 25.54 -15.13
CA ALA A 278 4.51 25.14 -15.84
C ALA A 278 5.32 26.33 -16.38
N ASN A 279 4.67 27.39 -16.83
CA ASN A 279 5.30 28.60 -17.39
C ASN A 279 5.51 29.73 -16.35
N LYS A 280 5.23 29.49 -15.07
CA LYS A 280 5.36 30.47 -14.00
C LYS A 280 6.69 30.31 -13.25
N SER A 281 7.11 31.40 -12.61
CA SER A 281 8.14 31.34 -11.58
C SER A 281 7.62 30.57 -10.34
N PRO A 282 8.52 30.04 -9.49
CA PRO A 282 8.10 29.34 -8.27
C PRO A 282 7.15 30.15 -7.37
N ASP A 283 7.36 31.46 -7.26
CA ASP A 283 6.52 32.33 -6.43
C ASP A 283 5.12 32.52 -7.03
N GLU A 284 5.02 32.77 -8.34
CA GLU A 284 3.74 32.86 -9.05
C GLU A 284 2.97 31.53 -9.07
N ALA A 285 3.69 30.43 -9.24
CA ALA A 285 3.13 29.09 -9.25
C ALA A 285 2.52 28.73 -7.91
N LYS A 286 3.15 29.10 -6.79
CA LYS A 286 2.64 28.87 -5.43
C LYS A 286 1.22 29.42 -5.23
N GLY A 287 0.90 30.56 -5.83
CA GLY A 287 -0.43 31.18 -5.75
C GLY A 287 -1.55 30.35 -6.40
N GLN A 288 -1.22 29.28 -7.18
CA GLN A 288 -2.21 28.43 -7.86
C GLN A 288 -2.66 27.22 -7.01
N VAL A 289 -1.96 26.88 -5.94
CA VAL A 289 -2.18 25.65 -5.17
C VAL A 289 -3.63 25.50 -4.70
N GLU A 290 -4.21 26.55 -4.13
CA GLU A 290 -5.58 26.48 -3.60
C GLU A 290 -6.65 26.49 -4.72
N GLY A 291 -6.37 27.12 -5.85
CA GLY A 291 -7.21 27.02 -7.05
C GLY A 291 -7.27 25.57 -7.58
N ILE A 292 -6.11 24.91 -7.68
CA ILE A 292 -6.00 23.51 -8.09
C ILE A 292 -6.75 22.62 -7.07
N ARG A 293 -6.57 22.84 -5.77
CA ARG A 293 -7.32 22.13 -4.72
C ARG A 293 -8.82 22.20 -4.94
N ALA A 294 -9.34 23.42 -5.14
CA ALA A 294 -10.76 23.64 -5.36
C ALA A 294 -11.28 22.92 -6.61
N THR A 295 -10.53 22.98 -7.71
CA THR A 295 -10.87 22.26 -8.95
C THR A 295 -10.94 20.75 -8.72
N LEU A 296 -9.92 20.15 -8.10
CA LEU A 296 -9.88 18.70 -7.88
C LEU A 296 -10.93 18.23 -6.88
N LYS A 297 -11.21 19.00 -5.82
CA LYS A 297 -12.31 18.70 -4.89
C LYS A 297 -13.69 18.80 -5.53
N GLY A 298 -13.85 19.59 -6.56
CA GLY A 298 -15.08 19.68 -7.35
C GLY A 298 -15.38 18.42 -8.19
N ASN A 299 -14.40 17.56 -8.41
CA ASN A 299 -14.58 16.30 -9.13
C ASN A 299 -14.90 15.16 -8.17
N ALA A 300 -16.16 14.70 -8.14
CA ALA A 300 -16.64 13.66 -7.22
C ALA A 300 -15.85 12.33 -7.28
N GLN A 301 -15.30 11.98 -8.45
CA GLN A 301 -14.51 10.75 -8.60
C GLN A 301 -13.21 10.77 -7.77
N ILE A 302 -12.58 11.95 -7.68
CA ILE A 302 -11.22 12.08 -7.14
C ILE A 302 -11.14 12.93 -5.86
N ALA A 303 -12.22 13.60 -5.48
CA ALA A 303 -12.27 14.51 -4.33
C ALA A 303 -11.70 13.90 -3.04
N ARG A 304 -11.92 12.59 -2.82
CA ARG A 304 -11.45 11.90 -1.60
C ARG A 304 -9.93 11.82 -1.47
N TYR A 305 -9.17 12.02 -2.56
CA TYR A 305 -7.70 12.01 -2.54
C TYR A 305 -7.09 13.36 -2.18
N VAL A 306 -7.90 14.40 -2.16
CA VAL A 306 -7.47 15.79 -1.89
C VAL A 306 -7.63 16.08 -0.41
N SER A 307 -6.53 16.26 0.32
CA SER A 307 -6.57 16.60 1.74
C SER A 307 -7.18 17.99 1.98
N ASP A 308 -7.75 18.16 3.17
CA ASP A 308 -8.22 19.46 3.64
C ASP A 308 -7.06 20.32 4.13
N GLN A 309 -7.25 21.63 4.13
CA GLN A 309 -6.31 22.56 4.75
C GLN A 309 -6.21 22.30 6.25
N GLY A 310 -5.01 22.43 6.80
CA GLY A 310 -4.78 22.29 8.23
C GLY A 310 -3.70 21.30 8.59
N ALA A 311 -3.79 20.74 9.78
CA ALA A 311 -2.84 19.74 10.24
C ALA A 311 -2.93 18.46 9.37
N GLY A 312 -1.79 18.00 8.87
CA GLY A 312 -1.75 16.82 7.97
C GLY A 312 -2.03 17.11 6.49
N ASP A 313 -2.17 18.39 6.10
CA ASP A 313 -2.39 18.74 4.70
C ASP A 313 -1.19 18.37 3.82
N SER A 314 -1.35 17.31 3.02
CA SER A 314 -0.35 16.81 2.08
C SER A 314 -0.48 17.43 0.67
N PHE A 315 -1.60 18.08 0.35
CA PHE A 315 -1.88 18.53 -1.00
C PHE A 315 -0.86 19.53 -1.56
N PRO A 316 -0.38 20.55 -0.81
CA PRO A 316 0.65 21.45 -1.30
C PRO A 316 1.94 20.73 -1.71
N SER A 317 2.31 19.66 -0.99
CA SER A 317 3.50 18.87 -1.34
C SER A 317 3.28 18.05 -2.61
N GLN A 318 2.08 17.53 -2.83
CA GLN A 318 1.72 16.81 -4.06
C GLN A 318 1.82 17.75 -5.28
N VAL A 319 1.25 18.96 -5.18
CA VAL A 319 1.37 20.00 -6.22
C VAL A 319 2.83 20.38 -6.46
N GLY A 320 3.60 20.59 -5.39
CA GLY A 320 5.02 20.94 -5.47
C GLY A 320 5.87 19.86 -6.14
N LYS A 321 5.62 18.59 -5.84
CA LYS A 321 6.29 17.45 -6.47
C LYS A 321 6.00 17.40 -7.96
N VAL A 322 4.74 17.53 -8.37
CA VAL A 322 4.36 17.53 -9.79
C VAL A 322 4.95 18.74 -10.52
N TYR A 323 4.95 19.92 -9.90
CA TYR A 323 5.59 21.10 -10.48
C TYR A 323 7.10 20.88 -10.68
N GLU A 324 7.79 20.27 -9.71
CA GLU A 324 9.22 19.91 -9.84
C GLU A 324 9.44 18.90 -10.96
N GLU A 325 8.62 17.85 -11.06
CA GLU A 325 8.70 16.86 -12.14
C GLU A 325 8.52 17.48 -13.54
N LEU A 326 7.61 18.44 -13.69
CA LEU A 326 7.30 19.06 -14.97
C LEU A 326 8.29 20.16 -15.39
N THR A 327 8.89 20.86 -14.43
CA THR A 327 9.67 22.08 -14.71
C THR A 327 11.14 21.99 -14.29
N GLY A 328 11.51 21.02 -13.47
CA GLY A 328 12.82 20.97 -12.78
C GLY A 328 12.98 22.01 -11.67
N LYS A 329 11.96 22.80 -11.35
CA LYS A 329 12.00 23.88 -10.36
C LYS A 329 11.27 23.48 -9.08
N LYS A 330 11.79 23.90 -7.93
CA LYS A 330 11.13 23.69 -6.61
C LYS A 330 10.33 24.91 -6.22
N LEU A 331 9.14 24.71 -5.67
CA LEU A 331 8.37 25.77 -5.02
C LEU A 331 9.04 26.13 -3.68
N ALA A 332 9.64 27.32 -3.56
CA ALA A 332 10.54 27.69 -2.46
C ALA A 332 9.95 27.55 -1.05
N ALA A 333 8.65 27.81 -0.89
CA ALA A 333 7.99 27.72 0.42
C ALA A 333 7.41 26.32 0.72
N LEU A 334 7.54 25.39 -0.23
CA LEU A 334 7.20 23.99 -0.05
C LEU A 334 8.44 23.16 0.28
N SER A 335 9.65 23.72 0.21
CA SER A 335 10.91 23.07 0.61
C SER A 335 11.00 22.79 2.12
N ASP A 336 10.15 23.40 2.93
CA ASP A 336 9.97 23.04 4.36
C ASP A 336 9.16 21.73 4.52
N HIS A 337 8.74 21.12 3.41
CA HIS A 337 7.91 19.92 3.43
C HIS A 337 8.61 18.66 3.90
N ARG A 338 9.93 18.58 3.83
CA ARG A 338 10.65 17.54 4.60
C ARG A 338 10.37 17.68 6.11
N ARG A 339 10.09 18.89 6.56
CA ARG A 339 9.68 19.17 7.94
C ARG A 339 8.15 18.98 8.12
N LEU A 340 7.32 19.33 7.13
CA LEU A 340 5.86 19.16 7.19
C LEU A 340 5.41 17.74 6.79
N ALA A 341 6.05 17.10 5.84
CA ALA A 341 5.84 15.67 5.57
C ALA A 341 6.37 14.80 6.73
N ARG A 342 7.47 15.21 7.37
CA ARG A 342 7.88 14.65 8.68
C ARG A 342 6.84 14.96 9.75
N HIS A 343 6.15 16.11 9.72
CA HIS A 343 5.10 16.49 10.66
C HIS A 343 3.73 15.91 10.28
N ALA A 344 3.40 15.72 9.00
CA ALA A 344 2.20 15.02 8.59
C ALA A 344 2.35 13.52 8.84
N HIS A 345 3.51 12.96 8.49
CA HIS A 345 3.87 11.59 8.85
C HIS A 345 4.09 11.43 10.37
N ALA A 346 4.63 12.45 11.07
CA ALA A 346 4.77 12.47 12.53
C ALA A 346 3.47 12.84 13.27
N ARG A 347 2.54 13.60 12.66
CA ARG A 347 1.22 13.90 13.23
C ARG A 347 0.18 12.83 12.93
N CYS A 348 0.32 12.09 11.84
CA CYS A 348 -0.34 10.79 11.74
C CYS A 348 0.07 9.86 12.91
N HIS A 349 1.15 10.21 13.65
CA HIS A 349 1.75 9.41 14.71
C HIS A 349 1.83 10.11 16.07
N GLY A 350 1.04 11.16 16.34
CA GLY A 350 0.90 11.76 17.66
C GLY A 350 2.17 12.38 18.26
N LEU A 351 3.08 12.93 17.43
CA LEU A 351 4.33 13.53 17.90
C LEU A 351 4.27 15.05 17.83
N GLU A 352 3.92 15.71 18.94
CA GLU A 352 4.33 17.09 19.18
C GLU A 352 5.87 17.13 19.31
N LEU A 353 6.51 17.86 18.39
CA LEU A 353 7.93 18.20 18.53
C LEU A 353 8.05 19.36 19.50
N ALA A 354 8.58 19.11 20.69
CA ALA A 354 9.13 20.12 21.55
C ALA A 354 10.45 20.67 20.97
#